data_8916525794fd05d4a0d75ac159768800
#
_entry.id   8916525794fd05d4a0d75ac159768800
#
_cell.length_a   1.000
_cell.length_b   1.000
_cell.length_c   1.000
_cell.angle_alpha   90.00
_cell.angle_beta   90.00
_cell.angle_gamma   90.00
#
_symmetry.space_group_name_H-M   'P 1'
#
loop_
_entity.id
_entity.type
_entity.pdbx_description
1 polymer ?
#
loop_
_entity_poly.entity_id
_entity_poly.type
_entity_poly.pdbx_seq_one_letter_code
_entity_poly.pdbx_strand_id
1 'polypeptide(L)'
;MQDLTTSTIILKRAFSSLKGSAPNKDIMQVKKILVPVNGTDADREAIKMACRIVKGAKGRVYVTYVIQIDRTLPLDAEIKPEIEKGEKVLDQAETCAEEQDYKCETDMLQAREIGPAIVDEAIERSVDMIVLGMSYRKRFGGFNLGSTIPYVLKNAPCWVLICREPMPREETKQA
;
A
#
# COMPACT_ATOMS: atom_id res chain seq x y z
N MET A 1 8.40 13.33 -59.20
CA MET A 1 9.04 14.15 -58.16
C MET A 1 7.91 14.94 -57.50
N GLN A 2 7.26 14.33 -56.49
CA GLN A 2 6.18 14.99 -55.74
C GLN A 2 6.45 14.74 -54.24
N ASP A 3 6.81 15.83 -53.62
CA ASP A 3 6.49 16.31 -52.27
C ASP A 3 6.63 15.40 -51.04
N LEU A 4 7.87 15.22 -50.63
CA LEU A 4 8.26 14.77 -49.30
C LEU A 4 8.22 15.90 -48.23
N THR A 5 7.93 17.14 -48.65
CA THR A 5 7.95 18.34 -47.78
C THR A 5 6.67 18.51 -46.96
N THR A 6 5.53 18.06 -47.43
CA THR A 6 4.23 18.28 -46.76
C THR A 6 4.04 17.37 -45.53
N SER A 7 4.53 16.12 -45.60
CA SER A 7 4.45 15.16 -44.46
C SER A 7 5.32 15.58 -43.26
N THR A 8 6.47 16.18 -43.50
CA THR A 8 7.38 16.62 -42.44
C THR A 8 6.84 17.83 -41.68
N ILE A 9 6.09 18.71 -42.34
CA ILE A 9 5.48 19.89 -41.70
C ILE A 9 4.29 19.50 -40.85
N ILE A 10 3.49 18.51 -41.24
CA ILE A 10 2.35 18.01 -40.47
C ILE A 10 2.82 17.32 -39.18
N LEU A 11 3.88 16.50 -39.24
CA LEU A 11 4.47 15.86 -38.07
C LEU A 11 5.07 16.88 -37.08
N LYS A 12 5.75 17.92 -37.56
CA LYS A 12 6.27 18.99 -36.68
C LYS A 12 5.18 19.80 -35.99
N ARG A 13 4.03 20.04 -36.67
CA ARG A 13 2.88 20.72 -36.05
C ARG A 13 2.18 19.86 -35.00
N ALA A 14 2.04 18.57 -35.25
CA ALA A 14 1.47 17.63 -34.26
C ALA A 14 2.35 17.51 -33.01
N PHE A 15 3.70 17.53 -33.18
CA PHE A 15 4.63 17.44 -32.03
C PHE A 15 4.76 18.76 -31.25
N SER A 16 4.52 19.91 -31.86
CA SER A 16 4.54 21.21 -31.20
C SER A 16 3.30 21.44 -30.34
N SER A 17 2.19 20.79 -30.66
CA SER A 17 0.96 20.85 -29.86
C SER A 17 1.01 19.99 -28.59
N LEU A 18 2.00 19.09 -28.46
CA LEU A 18 2.23 18.27 -27.27
C LEU A 18 3.18 18.93 -26.25
N LYS A 19 3.76 20.08 -26.58
CA LYS A 19 4.55 20.87 -25.65
C LYS A 19 3.66 21.93 -25.01
N GLY A 20 3.05 21.60 -23.89
CA GLY A 20 2.46 22.63 -23.03
C GLY A 20 1.10 22.35 -22.44
N SER A 21 0.76 21.12 -22.09
CA SER A 21 -0.16 20.98 -20.96
C SER A 21 0.67 21.13 -19.72
N ALA A 22 0.47 22.26 -19.01
CA ALA A 22 0.91 22.37 -17.61
C ALA A 22 0.49 21.08 -16.89
N PRO A 23 1.31 20.55 -15.96
CA PRO A 23 0.94 19.36 -15.22
C PRO A 23 -0.45 19.60 -14.67
N ASN A 24 -1.38 18.71 -15.04
CA ASN A 24 -2.77 18.78 -14.61
C ASN A 24 -2.76 18.93 -13.09
N LYS A 25 -3.24 20.07 -12.56
CA LYS A 25 -3.23 20.40 -11.13
C LYS A 25 -4.13 19.47 -10.31
N ASP A 26 -4.86 18.59 -11.00
CA ASP A 26 -5.73 17.55 -10.46
C ASP A 26 -5.04 16.18 -10.32
N ILE A 27 -3.71 16.10 -10.46
CA ILE A 27 -3.00 14.88 -10.07
C ILE A 27 -3.13 14.80 -8.55
N MET A 28 -3.95 13.87 -8.11
CA MET A 28 -4.21 13.55 -6.71
C MET A 28 -2.87 13.43 -5.95
N GLN A 29 -2.58 14.42 -5.12
CA GLN A 29 -1.38 14.40 -4.29
C GLN A 29 -1.64 13.52 -3.08
N VAL A 30 -1.21 12.26 -3.15
CA VAL A 30 -1.16 11.38 -1.99
C VAL A 30 -0.05 11.84 -1.06
N LYS A 31 -0.43 12.31 0.14
CA LYS A 31 0.49 12.83 1.16
C LYS A 31 0.55 11.96 2.41
N LYS A 32 -0.52 11.25 2.72
CA LYS A 32 -0.61 10.39 3.89
C LYS A 32 -0.99 8.98 3.46
N ILE A 33 -0.16 8.01 3.76
CA ILE A 33 -0.42 6.60 3.45
C ILE A 33 -0.40 5.79 4.74
N LEU A 34 -1.39 4.92 4.90
CA LEU A 34 -1.43 3.89 5.93
C LEU A 34 -1.02 2.55 5.34
N VAL A 35 -0.09 1.86 5.97
CA VAL A 35 0.38 0.52 5.60
C VAL A 35 0.18 -0.42 6.78
N PRO A 36 -0.92 -1.17 6.82
CA PRO A 36 -1.09 -2.24 7.81
C PRO A 36 -0.12 -3.38 7.52
N VAL A 37 0.55 -3.88 8.56
CA VAL A 37 1.56 -4.94 8.46
C VAL A 37 1.24 -6.10 9.39
N ASN A 38 1.69 -7.30 9.04
CA ASN A 38 1.57 -8.51 9.86
C ASN A 38 2.84 -9.38 9.87
N GLY A 39 3.94 -8.87 9.29
CA GLY A 39 5.25 -9.51 9.23
C GLY A 39 5.46 -10.44 8.03
N THR A 40 4.79 -10.16 6.90
CA THR A 40 4.99 -10.89 5.64
C THR A 40 5.96 -10.17 4.70
N ASP A 41 6.56 -10.91 3.75
CA ASP A 41 7.40 -10.30 2.72
C ASP A 41 6.61 -9.30 1.83
N ALA A 42 5.30 -9.55 1.64
CA ALA A 42 4.42 -8.65 0.94
C ALA A 42 4.30 -7.27 1.60
N ASP A 43 4.43 -7.21 2.93
CA ASP A 43 4.38 -5.95 3.68
C ASP A 43 5.61 -5.09 3.38
N ARG A 44 6.78 -5.71 3.20
CA ARG A 44 8.00 -4.99 2.81
C ARG A 44 7.83 -4.29 1.46
N GLU A 45 7.23 -4.99 0.49
CA GLU A 45 6.96 -4.39 -0.83
C GLU A 45 5.89 -3.29 -0.75
N ALA A 46 4.88 -3.44 0.11
CA ALA A 46 3.88 -2.41 0.38
C ALA A 46 4.51 -1.15 0.98
N ILE A 47 5.42 -1.30 1.96
CA ILE A 47 6.15 -0.19 2.59
C ILE A 47 7.03 0.53 1.55
N LYS A 48 7.81 -0.20 0.76
CA LYS A 48 8.64 0.37 -0.30
C LYS A 48 7.80 1.16 -1.30
N MET A 49 6.65 0.61 -1.69
CA MET A 49 5.72 1.29 -2.61
C MET A 49 5.17 2.57 -1.98
N ALA A 50 4.72 2.52 -0.74
CA ALA A 50 4.22 3.68 0.01
C ALA A 50 5.27 4.79 0.09
N CYS A 51 6.50 4.48 0.48
CA CYS A 51 7.60 5.44 0.56
C CYS A 51 7.88 6.10 -0.80
N ARG A 52 7.88 5.33 -1.90
CA ARG A 52 8.08 5.87 -3.25
C ARG A 52 6.96 6.83 -3.68
N ILE A 53 5.71 6.50 -3.35
CA ILE A 53 4.55 7.33 -3.70
C ILE A 53 4.63 8.70 -3.00
N VAL A 54 4.93 8.71 -1.70
CA VAL A 54 4.93 9.98 -0.92
C VAL A 54 6.22 10.77 -1.03
N LYS A 55 7.33 10.18 -1.49
CA LYS A 55 8.66 10.83 -1.52
C LYS A 55 8.64 12.15 -2.29
N GLY A 56 7.95 12.19 -3.44
CA GLY A 56 7.82 13.41 -4.25
C GLY A 56 6.98 14.52 -3.60
N ALA A 57 6.00 14.15 -2.79
CA ALA A 57 5.10 15.07 -2.08
C ALA A 57 5.57 15.42 -0.67
N LYS A 58 6.71 14.87 -0.20
CA LYS A 58 7.19 14.95 1.20
C LYS A 58 6.08 14.58 2.19
N GLY A 59 5.34 13.52 1.87
CA GLY A 59 4.20 13.05 2.64
C GLY A 59 4.61 12.27 3.89
N ARG A 60 3.68 11.50 4.46
CA ARG A 60 3.90 10.65 5.64
C ARG A 60 3.46 9.22 5.36
N VAL A 61 4.21 8.27 5.88
CA VAL A 61 3.86 6.85 5.88
C VAL A 61 3.62 6.44 7.32
N TYR A 62 2.42 5.95 7.59
CA TYR A 62 2.02 5.35 8.85
C TYR A 62 2.03 3.84 8.67
N VAL A 63 2.72 3.15 9.55
CA VAL A 63 2.78 1.68 9.54
C VAL A 63 2.12 1.18 10.82
N THR A 64 1.09 0.35 10.69
CA THR A 64 0.30 -0.08 11.84
C THR A 64 0.27 -1.59 11.93
N TYR A 65 0.61 -2.12 13.12
CA TYR A 65 0.39 -3.52 13.48
C TYR A 65 -0.85 -3.63 14.35
N VAL A 66 -1.77 -4.53 14.00
CA VAL A 66 -3.01 -4.73 14.77
C VAL A 66 -2.96 -6.07 15.50
N ILE A 67 -2.95 -6.03 16.83
CA ILE A 67 -3.13 -7.20 17.68
C ILE A 67 -4.61 -7.52 17.78
N GLN A 68 -5.01 -8.68 17.28
CA GLN A 68 -6.38 -9.15 17.41
C GLN A 68 -6.60 -9.77 18.79
N ILE A 69 -7.49 -9.16 19.58
CA ILE A 69 -7.85 -9.61 20.92
C ILE A 69 -9.07 -10.52 20.84
N ASP A 70 -8.97 -11.73 21.42
CA ASP A 70 -10.11 -12.65 21.52
C ASP A 70 -11.25 -12.03 22.35
N ARG A 71 -12.51 -12.36 21.99
CA ARG A 71 -13.69 -11.81 22.66
C ARG A 71 -13.83 -12.22 24.13
N THR A 72 -13.15 -13.28 24.53
CA THR A 72 -13.13 -13.76 25.95
C THR A 72 -12.21 -12.95 26.85
N LEU A 73 -11.31 -12.14 26.27
CA LEU A 73 -10.38 -11.30 27.02
C LEU A 73 -10.82 -9.83 27.00
N PRO A 74 -10.46 -9.01 28.01
CA PRO A 74 -10.58 -7.56 27.95
C PRO A 74 -9.86 -7.00 26.71
N LEU A 75 -10.32 -5.86 26.16
CA LEU A 75 -9.68 -5.27 24.96
C LEU A 75 -8.26 -4.76 25.24
N ASP A 76 -8.00 -4.34 26.47
CA ASP A 76 -6.73 -3.86 26.99
C ASP A 76 -5.83 -4.99 27.57
N ALA A 77 -6.16 -6.25 27.28
CA ALA A 77 -5.36 -7.38 27.76
C ALA A 77 -3.94 -7.35 27.19
N GLU A 78 -2.94 -7.39 28.06
CA GLU A 78 -1.53 -7.49 27.67
C GLU A 78 -1.19 -8.92 27.25
N ILE A 79 -1.12 -9.16 25.95
CA ILE A 79 -0.69 -10.44 25.37
C ILE A 79 0.77 -10.31 24.98
N LYS A 80 1.68 -10.53 25.95
CA LYS A 80 3.13 -10.35 25.76
C LYS A 80 3.69 -10.95 24.46
N PRO A 81 3.39 -12.20 24.08
CA PRO A 81 3.91 -12.76 22.83
C PRO A 81 3.47 -12.01 21.56
N GLU A 82 2.23 -11.49 21.53
CA GLU A 82 1.74 -10.71 20.39
C GLU A 82 2.33 -9.29 20.38
N ILE A 83 2.57 -8.69 21.55
CA ILE A 83 3.26 -7.40 21.68
C ILE A 83 4.70 -7.53 21.15
N GLU A 84 5.47 -8.51 21.66
CA GLU A 84 6.85 -8.74 21.21
C GLU A 84 6.95 -9.04 19.71
N LYS A 85 5.97 -9.76 19.18
CA LYS A 85 5.88 -10.02 17.74
C LYS A 85 5.59 -8.73 16.97
N GLY A 86 4.64 -7.92 17.43
CA GLY A 86 4.29 -6.63 16.83
C GLY A 86 5.48 -5.67 16.82
N GLU A 87 6.22 -5.56 17.92
CA GLU A 87 7.44 -4.76 18.03
C GLU A 87 8.46 -5.17 16.97
N LYS A 88 8.76 -6.46 16.82
CA LYS A 88 9.68 -6.97 15.80
C LYS A 88 9.22 -6.66 14.37
N VAL A 89 7.93 -6.74 14.12
CA VAL A 89 7.36 -6.42 12.79
C VAL A 89 7.49 -4.93 12.49
N LEU A 90 7.25 -4.08 13.49
CA LEU A 90 7.38 -2.62 13.35
C LEU A 90 8.84 -2.19 13.18
N ASP A 91 9.78 -2.79 13.94
CA ASP A 91 11.23 -2.55 13.77
C ASP A 91 11.70 -2.92 12.34
N GLN A 92 11.20 -4.05 11.81
CA GLN A 92 11.48 -4.44 10.43
C GLN A 92 10.89 -3.47 9.40
N ALA A 93 9.72 -2.92 9.70
CA ALA A 93 9.07 -1.93 8.85
C ALA A 93 9.84 -0.61 8.83
N GLU A 94 10.34 -0.14 9.97
CA GLU A 94 11.21 1.04 10.07
C GLU A 94 12.50 0.84 9.27
N THR A 95 13.18 -0.29 9.46
CA THR A 95 14.38 -0.65 8.69
C THR A 95 14.08 -0.64 7.18
N CYS A 96 12.94 -1.20 6.77
CA CYS A 96 12.55 -1.22 5.36
C CYS A 96 12.29 0.17 4.78
N ALA A 97 11.72 1.08 5.58
CA ALA A 97 11.52 2.48 5.17
C ALA A 97 12.86 3.23 5.09
N GLU A 98 13.77 3.01 6.04
CA GLU A 98 15.13 3.58 6.03
C GLU A 98 15.93 3.14 4.80
N GLU A 99 15.81 1.89 4.35
CA GLU A 99 16.38 1.41 3.08
C GLU A 99 15.89 2.22 1.85
N GLN A 100 14.76 2.91 1.97
CA GLN A 100 14.23 3.80 0.93
C GLN A 100 14.58 5.29 1.17
N ASP A 101 15.49 5.59 2.10
CA ASP A 101 15.78 6.96 2.58
C ASP A 101 14.52 7.67 3.05
N TYR A 102 13.63 6.97 3.75
CA TYR A 102 12.38 7.51 4.25
C TYR A 102 12.13 7.12 5.71
N LYS A 103 11.45 7.99 6.46
CA LYS A 103 11.01 7.68 7.82
C LYS A 103 9.52 7.39 7.82
N CYS A 104 9.10 6.31 8.46
CA CYS A 104 7.70 6.04 8.74
C CYS A 104 7.39 6.29 10.23
N GLU A 105 6.12 6.50 10.51
CA GLU A 105 5.59 6.53 11.88
C GLU A 105 4.94 5.17 12.14
N THR A 106 5.40 4.47 13.17
CA THR A 106 4.92 3.13 13.52
C THR A 106 3.94 3.19 14.69
N ASP A 107 2.92 2.34 14.68
CA ASP A 107 1.94 2.25 15.75
C ASP A 107 1.42 0.81 15.92
N MET A 108 1.02 0.47 17.15
CA MET A 108 0.47 -0.82 17.51
C MET A 108 -0.93 -0.65 18.11
N LEU A 109 -1.91 -1.27 17.47
CA LEU A 109 -3.31 -1.20 17.91
C LEU A 109 -3.78 -2.55 18.45
N GLN A 110 -4.72 -2.49 19.39
CA GLN A 110 -5.47 -3.65 19.85
C GLN A 110 -6.91 -3.55 19.38
N ALA A 111 -7.43 -4.61 18.76
CA ALA A 111 -8.79 -4.61 18.23
C ALA A 111 -9.42 -6.01 18.23
N ARG A 112 -10.74 -6.07 18.18
CA ARG A 112 -11.48 -7.33 17.99
C ARG A 112 -11.38 -7.87 16.57
N GLU A 113 -11.31 -6.98 15.61
CA GLU A 113 -11.28 -7.31 14.19
C GLU A 113 -10.29 -6.38 13.47
N ILE A 114 -9.41 -6.96 12.68
CA ILE A 114 -8.31 -6.25 12.01
C ILE A 114 -8.83 -5.27 10.94
N GLY A 115 -9.80 -5.70 10.13
CA GLY A 115 -10.34 -4.88 9.04
C GLY A 115 -10.96 -3.56 9.52
N PRO A 116 -11.90 -3.59 10.49
CA PRO A 116 -12.44 -2.38 11.13
C PRO A 116 -11.35 -1.48 11.71
N ALA A 117 -10.40 -2.03 12.47
CA ALA A 117 -9.32 -1.24 13.07
C ALA A 117 -8.48 -0.48 12.04
N ILE A 118 -8.17 -1.10 10.90
CA ILE A 118 -7.45 -0.43 9.80
C ILE A 118 -8.27 0.72 9.22
N VAL A 119 -9.57 0.53 9.05
CA VAL A 119 -10.46 1.58 8.49
C VAL A 119 -10.60 2.74 9.47
N ASP A 120 -10.79 2.44 10.77
CA ASP A 120 -10.90 3.45 11.81
C ASP A 120 -9.61 4.27 11.92
N GLU A 121 -8.45 3.62 11.90
CA GLU A 121 -7.14 4.28 11.88
C GLU A 121 -6.95 5.17 10.65
N ALA A 122 -7.40 4.71 9.49
CA ALA A 122 -7.36 5.51 8.26
C ALA A 122 -8.22 6.78 8.36
N ILE A 123 -9.37 6.69 9.01
CA ILE A 123 -10.27 7.84 9.28
C ILE A 123 -9.61 8.80 10.26
N GLU A 124 -9.12 8.29 11.39
CA GLU A 124 -8.54 9.09 12.47
C GLU A 124 -7.34 9.91 11.97
N ARG A 125 -6.43 9.28 11.21
CA ARG A 125 -5.28 9.98 10.63
C ARG A 125 -5.60 10.76 9.37
N SER A 126 -6.82 10.62 8.84
CA SER A 126 -7.25 11.26 7.58
C SER A 126 -6.26 10.94 6.46
N VAL A 127 -6.00 9.65 6.22
CA VAL A 127 -5.05 9.23 5.18
C VAL A 127 -5.68 9.30 3.78
N ASP A 128 -4.84 9.56 2.80
CA ASP A 128 -5.26 9.65 1.39
C ASP A 128 -5.32 8.26 0.74
N MET A 129 -4.54 7.30 1.27
CA MET A 129 -4.43 5.96 0.71
C MET A 129 -4.07 4.92 1.77
N ILE A 130 -4.64 3.73 1.63
CA ILE A 130 -4.20 2.51 2.34
C ILE A 130 -3.45 1.64 1.33
N VAL A 131 -2.26 1.15 1.71
CA VAL A 131 -1.49 0.20 0.91
C VAL A 131 -1.42 -1.14 1.65
N LEU A 132 -2.00 -2.18 1.07
CA LEU A 132 -2.07 -3.51 1.66
C LEU A 132 -1.08 -4.45 0.98
N GLY A 133 -0.20 -5.06 1.76
CA GLY A 133 0.61 -6.19 1.34
C GLY A 133 -0.23 -7.47 1.25
N MET A 134 -0.06 -8.26 0.21
CA MET A 134 -0.75 -9.53 0.04
C MET A 134 0.19 -10.60 -0.49
N SER A 135 0.46 -11.62 0.33
CA SER A 135 1.22 -12.79 -0.10
C SER A 135 0.41 -13.62 -1.10
N TYR A 136 1.09 -14.09 -2.15
CA TYR A 136 0.48 -15.04 -3.07
C TYR A 136 0.41 -16.42 -2.43
N ARG A 137 -0.77 -16.78 -1.94
CA ARG A 137 -1.03 -18.11 -1.37
C ARG A 137 -2.23 -18.75 -2.04
N LYS A 138 -2.03 -19.92 -2.63
CA LYS A 138 -3.13 -20.83 -2.97
C LYS A 138 -3.47 -21.68 -1.76
N ARG A 139 -4.66 -21.58 -1.26
CA ARG A 139 -5.19 -22.48 -0.25
C ARG A 139 -6.19 -23.41 -0.94
N PHE A 140 -5.97 -24.73 -0.88
CA PHE A 140 -6.83 -25.71 -1.55
C PHE A 140 -7.04 -25.46 -3.06
N GLY A 141 -5.99 -25.03 -3.79
CA GLY A 141 -6.07 -24.78 -5.23
C GLY A 141 -6.75 -23.46 -5.63
N GLY A 142 -7.31 -22.71 -4.69
CA GLY A 142 -7.98 -21.42 -4.92
C GLY A 142 -7.21 -20.23 -4.36
N PHE A 143 -7.26 -19.09 -5.05
CA PHE A 143 -6.75 -17.83 -4.57
C PHE A 143 -7.74 -17.25 -3.53
N ASN A 144 -7.25 -16.86 -2.35
CA ASN A 144 -8.09 -16.33 -1.28
C ASN A 144 -7.54 -15.00 -0.76
N LEU A 145 -8.39 -13.97 -0.73
CA LEU A 145 -8.08 -12.63 -0.24
C LEU A 145 -8.11 -12.53 1.31
N GLY A 146 -8.57 -13.58 2.00
CA GLY A 146 -8.83 -13.49 3.45
C GLY A 146 -10.03 -12.61 3.76
N SER A 147 -10.17 -12.18 5.02
CA SER A 147 -11.28 -11.35 5.49
C SER A 147 -10.94 -9.85 5.51
N THR A 148 -9.71 -9.49 5.79
CA THR A 148 -9.26 -8.10 5.97
C THR A 148 -9.32 -7.30 4.67
N ILE A 149 -8.77 -7.83 3.57
CA ILE A 149 -8.72 -7.12 2.28
C ILE A 149 -10.12 -6.80 1.75
N PRO A 150 -11.08 -7.74 1.67
CA PRO A 150 -12.45 -7.44 1.24
C PRO A 150 -13.14 -6.41 2.14
N TYR A 151 -12.88 -6.46 3.45
CA TYR A 151 -13.46 -5.49 4.39
C TYR A 151 -12.93 -4.09 4.11
N VAL A 152 -11.60 -3.92 3.98
CA VAL A 152 -10.98 -2.62 3.70
C VAL A 152 -11.43 -2.08 2.35
N LEU A 153 -11.46 -2.92 1.29
CA LEU A 153 -11.95 -2.50 -0.03
C LEU A 153 -13.39 -1.99 -0.01
N LYS A 154 -14.22 -2.56 0.86
CA LYS A 154 -15.64 -2.16 0.97
C LYS A 154 -15.85 -0.89 1.78
N ASN A 155 -15.03 -0.66 2.81
CA ASN A 155 -15.33 0.33 3.85
C ASN A 155 -14.30 1.47 3.95
N ALA A 156 -13.15 1.40 3.27
CA ALA A 156 -12.15 2.45 3.32
C ALA A 156 -12.69 3.77 2.75
N PRO A 157 -12.47 4.91 3.44
CA PRO A 157 -12.89 6.23 2.96
C PRO A 157 -11.93 6.86 1.95
N CYS A 158 -10.82 6.18 1.65
CA CYS A 158 -9.70 6.66 0.84
C CYS A 158 -9.33 5.63 -0.23
N TRP A 159 -8.31 5.93 -1.03
CA TRP A 159 -7.81 5.00 -2.02
C TRP A 159 -7.21 3.75 -1.38
N VAL A 160 -7.39 2.60 -2.04
CA VAL A 160 -6.81 1.33 -1.59
C VAL A 160 -5.96 0.75 -2.69
N LEU A 161 -4.68 0.52 -2.38
CA LEU A 161 -3.73 -0.16 -3.25
C LEU A 161 -3.37 -1.53 -2.66
N ILE A 162 -3.45 -2.57 -3.46
CA ILE A 162 -3.03 -3.92 -3.08
C ILE A 162 -1.72 -4.27 -3.78
N CYS A 163 -0.67 -4.49 -2.99
CA CYS A 163 0.62 -4.99 -3.43
C CYS A 163 0.65 -6.51 -3.26
N ARG A 164 0.24 -7.25 -4.30
CA ARG A 164 0.29 -8.71 -4.31
C ARG A 164 1.67 -9.19 -4.76
N GLU A 165 2.24 -10.13 -4.02
CA GLU A 165 3.46 -10.83 -4.45
C GLU A 165 3.29 -11.45 -5.85
N PRO A 166 4.35 -11.44 -6.68
CA PRO A 166 4.32 -12.13 -7.97
C PRO A 166 4.10 -13.64 -7.78
N MET A 167 3.46 -14.26 -8.75
CA MET A 167 3.35 -15.72 -8.77
C MET A 167 4.74 -16.35 -8.96
N PRO A 168 5.04 -17.48 -8.28
CA PRO A 168 6.23 -18.27 -8.57
C PRO A 168 6.26 -18.65 -10.06
N ARG A 169 7.43 -18.51 -10.70
CA ARG A 169 7.58 -18.74 -12.16
C ARG A 169 7.15 -20.13 -12.62
N GLU A 170 7.18 -21.13 -11.75
CA GLU A 170 6.77 -22.51 -12.05
C GLU A 170 5.25 -22.65 -12.22
N GLU A 171 4.46 -21.84 -11.52
CA GLU A 171 3.00 -21.87 -11.62
C GLU A 171 2.45 -21.12 -12.84
N THR A 172 3.22 -20.20 -13.40
CA THR A 172 2.83 -19.40 -14.59
C THR A 172 2.77 -20.25 -15.87
N LYS A 173 3.39 -21.45 -15.88
CA LYS A 173 3.40 -22.35 -17.04
C LYS A 173 2.20 -23.30 -17.13
N GLN A 174 1.30 -23.28 -16.14
CA GLN A 174 0.11 -24.17 -16.05
C GLN A 174 -1.23 -23.44 -16.17
N ALA A 175 -1.23 -22.14 -16.45
CA ALA A 175 -2.44 -21.34 -16.63
C ALA A 175 -2.75 -21.10 -18.11
#